data_cc47b34fb45d4fc655949bf36ad47e38
#
_entry.id   cc47b34fb45d4fc655949bf36ad47e38
#
_cell.length_a   1.000
_cell.length_b   1.000
_cell.length_c   1.000
_cell.angle_alpha   90.00
_cell.angle_beta   90.00
_cell.angle_gamma   90.00
#
_symmetry.space_group_name_H-M   'P 1'
#
loop_
_entity.id
_entity.type
_entity.pdbx_description
1 polymer ?
#
loop_
_entity_poly.entity_id
_entity_poly.type
_entity_poly.pdbx_seq_one_letter_code
_entity_poly.pdbx_strand_id
1 'polypeptide(L)'
;MTINTSSVIATDSEVPMFEVALTRQYGIPYKKGNTVAEAASVLHSILDSSPVEKMVCLYMDLDNSIVGSEIVGIGDQFKVETSFQNLFRGAILSGVKNIIIGHNHVMGLVAPSDPDLMMTSVAITIGPMFGIHLWDHIIVGPRGEHYSIFDHRDELADRLRALQLRKVLGRLATKNPLAMPLSFL
;
A
#
# COMPACT_ATOMS: atom_id res chain seq x y z
N MET A 1 11.83 0.44 -9.73
CA MET A 1 12.96 -0.47 -9.48
C MET A 1 13.32 -1.13 -10.79
N THR A 2 14.39 -0.73 -11.42
CA THR A 2 14.86 -1.35 -12.65
C THR A 2 15.82 -2.45 -12.23
N ILE A 3 15.42 -3.70 -12.39
CA ILE A 3 16.36 -4.82 -12.29
C ILE A 3 17.18 -4.74 -13.57
N ASN A 4 18.41 -4.27 -13.45
CA ASN A 4 19.34 -4.32 -14.57
C ASN A 4 19.83 -5.76 -14.70
N THR A 5 19.08 -6.55 -15.45
CA THR A 5 19.54 -7.87 -15.92
C THR A 5 20.47 -7.64 -17.09
N SER A 6 21.69 -7.16 -16.84
CA SER A 6 22.76 -7.43 -17.77
C SER A 6 22.85 -8.95 -17.86
N SER A 7 22.60 -9.48 -19.05
CA SER A 7 22.66 -10.90 -19.37
C SER A 7 24.05 -11.48 -19.00
N VAL A 8 24.14 -11.93 -17.76
CA VAL A 8 25.24 -12.82 -17.39
C VAL A 8 24.85 -14.16 -18.02
N ILE A 9 25.52 -14.52 -19.11
CA ILE A 9 25.48 -15.89 -19.64
C ILE A 9 26.13 -16.73 -18.54
N ALA A 10 25.30 -17.34 -17.68
CA ALA A 10 25.75 -18.30 -16.70
C ALA A 10 26.37 -19.45 -17.48
N THR A 11 27.64 -19.72 -17.28
CA THR A 11 28.24 -21.00 -17.67
C THR A 11 27.62 -22.06 -16.76
N ASP A 12 27.30 -23.24 -17.27
CA ASP A 12 26.51 -24.33 -16.62
C ASP A 12 27.01 -24.79 -15.24
N SER A 13 27.95 -24.10 -14.62
CA SER A 13 28.59 -24.46 -13.35
C SER A 13 28.50 -23.43 -12.23
N GLU A 14 27.87 -22.26 -12.43
CA GLU A 14 27.83 -21.21 -11.43
C GLU A 14 26.40 -20.81 -11.07
N VAL A 15 26.09 -20.75 -9.76
CA VAL A 15 24.85 -20.18 -9.27
C VAL A 15 25.03 -18.67 -9.17
N PRO A 16 24.25 -17.86 -9.90
CA PRO A 16 24.40 -16.41 -9.87
C PRO A 16 24.06 -15.85 -8.49
N MET A 17 24.90 -14.94 -7.99
CA MET A 17 24.60 -14.14 -6.80
C MET A 17 23.99 -12.82 -7.22
N PHE A 18 22.92 -12.40 -6.51
CA PHE A 18 22.25 -11.15 -6.77
C PHE A 18 22.41 -10.21 -5.57
N GLU A 19 22.75 -8.96 -5.87
CA GLU A 19 22.66 -7.87 -4.90
C GLU A 19 21.43 -7.01 -5.23
N VAL A 20 20.60 -6.73 -4.22
CA VAL A 20 19.42 -5.88 -4.37
C VAL A 20 19.66 -4.58 -3.64
N ALA A 21 19.63 -3.47 -4.36
CA ALA A 21 19.86 -2.14 -3.81
C ALA A 21 18.70 -1.19 -4.12
N LEU A 22 18.42 -0.29 -3.17
CA LEU A 22 17.53 0.85 -3.38
C LEU A 22 18.31 1.97 -4.06
N THR A 23 17.78 2.44 -5.19
CA THR A 23 18.36 3.59 -5.90
C THR A 23 17.44 4.80 -5.75
N ARG A 24 17.96 5.88 -5.15
CA ARG A 24 17.23 7.15 -5.08
C ARG A 24 17.13 7.77 -6.47
N GLN A 25 15.90 8.05 -6.92
CA GLN A 25 15.67 8.68 -8.22
C GLN A 25 15.52 10.19 -8.10
N TYR A 26 14.62 10.67 -7.25
CA TYR A 26 14.40 12.07 -6.90
C TYR A 26 13.69 12.13 -5.54
N GLY A 27 13.64 13.30 -4.93
CA GLY A 27 13.05 13.44 -3.59
C GLY A 27 12.05 14.59 -3.54
N ILE A 28 11.07 14.43 -2.69
CA ILE A 28 10.25 15.51 -2.18
C ILE A 28 10.98 16.19 -1.00
N PRO A 29 10.66 17.45 -0.68
CA PRO A 29 11.19 18.10 0.51
C PRO A 29 10.88 17.25 1.76
N TYR A 30 11.86 17.17 2.67
CA TYR A 30 11.70 16.49 3.94
C TYR A 30 10.48 17.04 4.70
N LYS A 31 9.64 16.15 5.19
CA LYS A 31 8.50 16.48 6.04
C LYS A 31 8.39 15.49 7.18
N LYS A 32 7.99 15.98 8.34
CA LYS A 32 7.56 15.11 9.42
C LYS A 32 6.27 14.42 9.02
N GLY A 33 6.01 13.24 9.57
CA GLY A 33 4.80 12.47 9.36
C GLY A 33 4.09 12.16 10.69
N ASN A 34 4.28 13.00 11.71
CA ASN A 34 3.80 12.76 13.06
C ASN A 34 2.28 12.91 13.19
N THR A 35 1.63 13.52 12.22
CA THR A 35 0.18 13.70 12.18
C THR A 35 -0.38 13.25 10.85
N VAL A 36 -1.66 12.88 10.83
CA VAL A 36 -2.39 12.54 9.61
C VAL A 36 -2.30 13.68 8.59
N ALA A 37 -2.46 14.92 9.03
CA ALA A 37 -2.39 16.10 8.14
C ALA A 37 -1.01 16.28 7.49
N GLU A 38 0.09 16.03 8.21
CA GLU A 38 1.44 16.07 7.66
C GLU A 38 1.66 14.96 6.63
N ALA A 39 1.25 13.73 6.93
CA ALA A 39 1.33 12.61 6.01
C ALA A 39 0.46 12.83 4.77
N ALA A 40 -0.78 13.32 4.94
CA ALA A 40 -1.66 13.69 3.84
C ALA A 40 -1.05 14.77 2.94
N SER A 41 -0.38 15.78 3.53
CA SER A 41 0.32 16.81 2.77
C SER A 41 1.47 16.24 1.90
N VAL A 42 2.17 15.21 2.39
CA VAL A 42 3.19 14.50 1.60
C VAL A 42 2.53 13.73 0.46
N LEU A 43 1.44 12.98 0.76
CA LEU A 43 0.70 12.25 -0.26
C LEU A 43 0.15 13.18 -1.34
N HIS A 44 -0.42 14.33 -0.98
CA HIS A 44 -0.85 15.35 -1.94
C HIS A 44 0.29 15.79 -2.84
N SER A 45 1.50 16.04 -2.29
CA SER A 45 2.65 16.46 -3.11
C SER A 45 3.12 15.40 -4.12
N ILE A 46 2.80 14.13 -3.89
CA ILE A 46 3.15 13.02 -4.78
C ILE A 46 2.03 12.69 -5.77
N LEU A 47 0.79 12.78 -5.31
CA LEU A 47 -0.40 12.27 -6.00
C LEU A 47 -1.22 13.36 -6.67
N ASP A 48 -1.00 14.63 -6.29
CA ASP A 48 -1.71 15.78 -6.84
C ASP A 48 -1.54 15.82 -8.36
N SER A 49 -2.62 16.15 -9.06
CA SER A 49 -2.67 16.13 -10.53
C SER A 49 -2.58 14.76 -11.23
N SER A 50 -2.55 13.65 -10.50
CA SER A 50 -2.58 12.34 -11.17
C SER A 50 -3.96 12.06 -11.77
N PRO A 51 -4.05 11.80 -13.11
CA PRO A 51 -5.32 11.50 -13.76
C PRO A 51 -5.82 10.07 -13.50
N VAL A 52 -5.03 9.27 -12.79
CA VAL A 52 -5.32 7.89 -12.43
C VAL A 52 -5.04 7.67 -10.95
N GLU A 53 -5.66 6.66 -10.37
CA GLU A 53 -5.37 6.27 -9.00
C GLU A 53 -3.97 5.67 -8.88
N LYS A 54 -3.23 6.11 -7.90
CA LYS A 54 -1.90 5.60 -7.56
C LYS A 54 -1.84 5.29 -6.08
N MET A 55 -1.21 4.19 -5.77
CA MET A 55 -0.92 3.81 -4.39
C MET A 55 0.53 4.11 -4.05
N VAL A 56 0.74 4.78 -2.94
CA VAL A 56 2.04 5.19 -2.40
C VAL A 56 2.25 4.52 -1.06
N CYS A 57 3.46 4.03 -0.82
CA CYS A 57 3.93 3.67 0.50
C CYS A 57 4.91 4.73 0.99
N LEU A 58 4.63 5.34 2.14
CA LEU A 58 5.55 6.22 2.84
C LEU A 58 6.31 5.40 3.87
N TYR A 59 7.62 5.57 3.92
CA TYR A 59 8.52 4.88 4.85
C TYR A 59 8.88 5.81 6.00
N MET A 60 8.75 5.34 7.23
CA MET A 60 8.96 6.14 8.42
C MET A 60 10.09 5.57 9.27
N ASP A 61 10.90 6.46 9.83
CA ASP A 61 11.87 6.09 10.86
C ASP A 61 11.21 5.91 12.24
N LEU A 62 12.05 5.65 13.26
CA LEU A 62 11.58 5.46 14.62
C LEU A 62 11.08 6.75 15.28
N ASP A 63 11.44 7.91 14.74
CA ASP A 63 11.00 9.23 15.20
C ASP A 63 9.73 9.69 14.44
N ASN A 64 9.12 8.79 13.66
CA ASN A 64 7.95 9.03 12.82
C ASN A 64 8.18 10.06 11.71
N SER A 65 9.42 10.28 11.32
CA SER A 65 9.76 11.12 10.18
C SER A 65 9.66 10.31 8.89
N ILE A 66 9.09 10.89 7.85
CA ILE A 66 9.01 10.27 6.53
C ILE A 66 10.37 10.34 5.86
N VAL A 67 11.04 9.19 5.75
CA VAL A 67 12.39 9.04 5.21
C VAL A 67 12.42 8.57 3.77
N GLY A 68 11.28 8.15 3.22
CA GLY A 68 11.17 7.70 1.84
C GLY A 68 9.74 7.48 1.40
N SER A 69 9.57 7.35 0.10
CA SER A 69 8.29 7.00 -0.50
C SER A 69 8.49 6.19 -1.77
N GLU A 70 7.53 5.35 -2.10
CA GLU A 70 7.49 4.57 -3.35
C GLU A 70 6.06 4.52 -3.89
N ILE A 71 5.90 4.69 -5.21
CA ILE A 71 4.64 4.37 -5.88
C ILE A 71 4.60 2.85 -6.05
N VAL A 72 3.73 2.18 -5.30
CA VAL A 72 3.64 0.72 -5.24
C VAL A 72 2.52 0.15 -6.11
N GLY A 73 1.67 1.01 -6.67
CA GLY A 73 0.60 0.65 -7.60
C GLY A 73 0.19 1.83 -8.47
N ILE A 74 -0.16 1.55 -9.72
CA ILE A 74 -0.75 2.51 -10.66
C ILE A 74 -1.96 1.83 -11.26
N GLY A 75 -3.11 2.46 -11.15
CA GLY A 75 -4.40 1.96 -11.61
C GLY A 75 -4.99 2.77 -12.74
N ASP A 76 -6.30 2.84 -12.77
CA ASP A 76 -7.08 3.67 -13.67
C ASP A 76 -7.79 4.82 -12.91
N GLN A 77 -8.88 5.35 -13.43
CA GLN A 77 -9.65 6.44 -12.79
C GLN A 77 -10.55 5.97 -11.63
N PHE A 78 -10.69 4.66 -11.44
CA PHE A 78 -11.67 4.08 -10.52
C PHE A 78 -11.06 3.17 -9.46
N LYS A 79 -9.87 2.63 -9.73
CA LYS A 79 -9.20 1.71 -8.82
C LYS A 79 -7.70 1.65 -9.05
N VAL A 80 -7.00 1.37 -7.97
CA VAL A 80 -5.60 0.96 -7.98
C VAL A 80 -5.48 -0.40 -7.28
N GLU A 81 -4.72 -1.30 -7.91
CA GLU A 81 -4.39 -2.59 -7.33
C GLU A 81 -2.88 -2.68 -7.12
N THR A 82 -2.47 -3.25 -6.01
CA THR A 82 -1.06 -3.57 -5.74
C THR A 82 -0.96 -4.93 -5.06
N SER A 83 0.15 -5.61 -5.26
CA SER A 83 0.45 -6.83 -4.51
C SER A 83 1.08 -6.48 -3.16
N PHE A 84 0.91 -7.35 -2.17
CA PHE A 84 1.59 -7.20 -0.88
C PHE A 84 3.12 -7.26 -1.01
N GLN A 85 3.62 -7.98 -2.01
CA GLN A 85 5.05 -7.98 -2.35
C GLN A 85 5.52 -6.57 -2.73
N ASN A 86 4.78 -5.86 -3.57
CA ASN A 86 5.10 -4.48 -3.94
C ASN A 86 4.96 -3.53 -2.75
N LEU A 87 3.91 -3.71 -1.94
CA LEU A 87 3.63 -2.87 -0.79
C LEU A 87 4.76 -2.91 0.26
N PHE A 88 5.25 -4.11 0.59
CA PHE A 88 6.25 -4.28 1.64
C PHE A 88 7.69 -4.29 1.14
N ARG A 89 7.91 -4.47 -0.17
CA ARG A 89 9.26 -4.59 -0.76
C ARG A 89 10.21 -3.46 -0.35
N GLY A 90 9.80 -2.22 -0.55
CA GLY A 90 10.65 -1.08 -0.24
C GLY A 90 10.91 -0.92 1.26
N ALA A 91 9.93 -1.22 2.11
CA ALA A 91 10.10 -1.22 3.56
C ALA A 91 11.10 -2.30 4.02
N ILE A 92 10.99 -3.52 3.49
CA ILE A 92 11.93 -4.60 3.78
C ILE A 92 13.36 -4.21 3.36
N LEU A 93 13.53 -3.70 2.13
CA LEU A 93 14.84 -3.34 1.60
C LEU A 93 15.47 -2.15 2.31
N SER A 94 14.67 -1.19 2.78
CA SER A 94 15.16 -0.02 3.52
C SER A 94 15.36 -0.29 5.01
N GLY A 95 14.85 -1.42 5.53
CA GLY A 95 14.92 -1.78 6.94
C GLY A 95 14.02 -0.94 7.86
N VAL A 96 13.09 -0.15 7.28
CA VAL A 96 12.11 0.61 8.08
C VAL A 96 11.07 -0.33 8.68
N LYS A 97 10.55 0.07 9.85
CA LYS A 97 9.56 -0.73 10.57
C LYS A 97 8.15 -0.15 10.52
N ASN A 98 8.02 1.10 10.11
CA ASN A 98 6.76 1.81 10.09
C ASN A 98 6.46 2.31 8.69
N ILE A 99 5.23 2.12 8.23
CA ILE A 99 4.76 2.59 6.93
C ILE A 99 3.40 3.27 7.05
N ILE A 100 3.14 4.20 6.15
CA ILE A 100 1.79 4.71 5.84
C ILE A 100 1.49 4.34 4.39
N ILE A 101 0.30 3.80 4.15
CA ILE A 101 -0.23 3.60 2.80
C ILE A 101 -1.07 4.83 2.45
N GLY A 102 -0.96 5.30 1.21
CA GLY A 102 -1.83 6.35 0.71
C GLY A 102 -2.19 6.14 -0.75
N HIS A 103 -3.39 6.56 -1.13
CA HIS A 103 -3.79 6.61 -2.53
C HIS A 103 -4.72 7.79 -2.79
N ASN A 104 -4.86 8.17 -4.05
CA ASN A 104 -5.77 9.24 -4.45
C ASN A 104 -7.06 8.67 -5.04
N HIS A 105 -8.19 9.28 -4.69
CA HIS A 105 -9.46 9.09 -5.37
C HIS A 105 -9.66 10.22 -6.39
N VAL A 106 -9.52 9.91 -7.67
CA VAL A 106 -9.60 10.89 -8.78
C VAL A 106 -10.98 11.54 -8.87
N MET A 107 -12.05 10.80 -8.56
CA MET A 107 -13.42 11.29 -8.60
C MET A 107 -13.82 12.14 -7.36
N GLY A 108 -12.93 12.35 -6.42
CA GLY A 108 -13.05 13.33 -5.34
C GLY A 108 -13.78 12.88 -4.08
N LEU A 109 -14.34 11.67 -4.00
CA LEU A 109 -14.93 11.14 -2.78
C LEU A 109 -13.87 10.35 -2.01
N VAL A 110 -13.39 10.88 -0.88
CA VAL A 110 -12.33 10.26 -0.07
C VAL A 110 -12.79 9.14 0.87
N ALA A 111 -14.08 8.77 0.84
CA ALA A 111 -14.56 7.64 1.62
C ALA A 111 -13.93 6.32 1.12
N PRO A 112 -13.45 5.44 2.02
CA PRO A 112 -12.79 4.19 1.63
C PRO A 112 -13.75 3.23 0.94
N SER A 113 -13.30 2.59 -0.11
CA SER A 113 -13.99 1.46 -0.76
C SER A 113 -13.81 0.16 0.05
N ASP A 114 -14.61 -0.86 -0.25
CA ASP A 114 -14.43 -2.19 0.36
C ASP A 114 -13.05 -2.81 0.03
N PRO A 115 -12.49 -2.69 -1.20
CA PRO A 115 -11.11 -3.06 -1.48
C PRO A 115 -10.08 -2.36 -0.61
N ASP A 116 -10.23 -1.04 -0.34
CA ASP A 116 -9.28 -0.29 0.52
C ASP A 116 -9.28 -0.84 1.95
N LEU A 117 -10.47 -1.12 2.48
CA LEU A 117 -10.61 -1.70 3.81
C LEU A 117 -10.02 -3.11 3.88
N MET A 118 -10.22 -3.92 2.84
CA MET A 118 -9.62 -5.26 2.76
C MET A 118 -8.10 -5.18 2.67
N MET A 119 -7.54 -4.29 1.85
CA MET A 119 -6.11 -4.05 1.77
C MET A 119 -5.54 -3.65 3.13
N THR A 120 -6.18 -2.68 3.80
CA THR A 120 -5.80 -2.21 5.14
C THR A 120 -5.76 -3.38 6.13
N SER A 121 -6.83 -4.17 6.17
CA SER A 121 -6.93 -5.33 7.08
C SER A 121 -5.81 -6.35 6.85
N VAL A 122 -5.52 -6.66 5.58
CA VAL A 122 -4.45 -7.61 5.24
C VAL A 122 -3.08 -7.01 5.56
N ALA A 123 -2.86 -5.73 5.29
CA ALA A 123 -1.60 -5.06 5.62
C ALA A 123 -1.32 -5.05 7.13
N ILE A 124 -2.35 -4.78 7.96
CA ILE A 124 -2.26 -4.89 9.43
C ILE A 124 -1.91 -6.31 9.88
N THR A 125 -2.45 -7.32 9.19
CA THR A 125 -2.28 -8.74 9.57
C THR A 125 -0.91 -9.28 9.14
N ILE A 126 -0.48 -8.97 7.91
CA ILE A 126 0.74 -9.53 7.31
C ILE A 126 1.98 -8.72 7.69
N GLY A 127 1.88 -7.39 7.80
CA GLY A 127 3.02 -6.52 8.08
C GLY A 127 3.87 -6.97 9.27
N PRO A 128 3.28 -7.30 10.44
CA PRO A 128 4.03 -7.78 11.60
C PRO A 128 4.85 -9.04 11.36
N MET A 129 4.48 -9.89 10.39
CA MET A 129 5.27 -11.08 10.03
C MET A 129 6.63 -10.70 9.41
N PHE A 130 6.75 -9.49 8.86
CA PHE A 130 7.99 -8.90 8.33
C PHE A 130 8.60 -7.87 9.28
N GLY A 131 8.04 -7.70 10.50
CA GLY A 131 8.45 -6.65 11.43
C GLY A 131 8.07 -5.24 10.98
N ILE A 132 7.05 -5.11 10.13
CA ILE A 132 6.57 -3.84 9.57
C ILE A 132 5.17 -3.56 10.13
N HIS A 133 4.96 -2.34 10.63
CA HIS A 133 3.69 -1.87 11.17
C HIS A 133 3.06 -0.83 10.24
N LEU A 134 1.81 -1.06 9.89
CA LEU A 134 1.00 -0.05 9.22
C LEU A 134 0.54 0.98 10.26
N TRP A 135 0.95 2.24 10.08
CA TRP A 135 0.57 3.36 10.94
C TRP A 135 -0.75 3.98 10.54
N ASP A 136 -1.00 4.08 9.23
CA ASP A 136 -2.27 4.55 8.70
C ASP A 136 -2.45 4.13 7.24
N HIS A 137 -3.68 4.23 6.77
CA HIS A 137 -4.04 4.22 5.37
C HIS A 137 -4.85 5.47 5.08
N ILE A 138 -4.29 6.38 4.28
CA ILE A 138 -4.82 7.72 4.04
C ILE A 138 -5.26 7.83 2.58
N ILE A 139 -6.51 8.23 2.37
CA ILE A 139 -7.06 8.51 1.04
C ILE A 139 -7.06 10.02 0.84
N VAL A 140 -6.55 10.48 -0.30
CA VAL A 140 -6.50 11.91 -0.65
C VAL A 140 -7.39 12.21 -1.85
N GLY A 141 -8.05 13.35 -1.81
CA GLY A 141 -8.91 13.87 -2.88
C GLY A 141 -8.28 15.04 -3.62
N PRO A 142 -8.85 15.46 -4.76
CA PRO A 142 -8.23 16.44 -5.67
C PRO A 142 -8.22 17.89 -5.15
N ARG A 143 -8.90 18.22 -4.06
CA ARG A 143 -9.01 19.58 -3.50
C ARG A 143 -8.39 19.71 -2.12
N GLY A 144 -7.46 18.82 -1.77
CA GLY A 144 -6.81 18.82 -0.47
C GLY A 144 -7.57 18.04 0.62
N GLU A 145 -8.67 17.39 0.27
CA GLU A 145 -9.39 16.52 1.19
C GLU A 145 -8.56 15.27 1.49
N HIS A 146 -8.69 14.76 2.68
CA HIS A 146 -8.13 13.47 3.05
C HIS A 146 -9.01 12.74 4.06
N TYR A 147 -8.85 11.42 4.10
CA TYR A 147 -9.53 10.53 5.03
C TYR A 147 -8.50 9.54 5.60
N SER A 148 -8.37 9.50 6.92
CA SER A 148 -7.60 8.50 7.63
C SER A 148 -8.50 7.33 8.00
N ILE A 149 -8.14 6.13 7.56
CA ILE A 149 -8.88 4.92 7.94
C ILE A 149 -8.71 4.63 9.43
N PHE A 150 -7.55 4.97 10.01
CA PHE A 150 -7.27 4.67 11.42
C PHE A 150 -7.96 5.63 12.39
N ASP A 151 -8.24 6.85 11.98
CA ASP A 151 -9.09 7.75 12.76
C ASP A 151 -10.55 7.25 12.86
N HIS A 152 -10.95 6.37 11.91
CA HIS A 152 -12.28 5.76 11.82
C HIS A 152 -12.26 4.24 12.06
N ARG A 153 -11.38 3.77 12.95
CA ARG A 153 -11.13 2.33 13.18
C ARG A 153 -12.36 1.53 13.64
N ASP A 154 -13.29 2.15 14.31
CA ASP A 154 -14.54 1.47 14.73
C ASP A 154 -15.43 1.18 13.51
N GLU A 155 -15.58 2.14 12.60
CA GLU A 155 -16.23 1.95 11.31
C GLU A 155 -15.53 0.90 10.46
N LEU A 156 -14.20 0.92 10.42
CA LEU A 156 -13.39 -0.11 9.76
C LEU A 156 -13.72 -1.50 10.30
N ALA A 157 -13.74 -1.68 11.63
CA ALA A 157 -14.02 -2.96 12.26
C ALA A 157 -15.42 -3.47 11.90
N ASP A 158 -16.43 -2.61 11.93
CA ASP A 158 -17.81 -2.98 11.61
C ASP A 158 -17.99 -3.33 10.14
N ARG A 159 -17.39 -2.56 9.24
CA ARG A 159 -17.41 -2.84 7.80
C ARG A 159 -16.67 -4.14 7.46
N LEU A 160 -15.53 -4.41 8.09
CA LEU A 160 -14.80 -5.66 7.89
C LEU A 160 -15.59 -6.88 8.39
N ARG A 161 -16.27 -6.78 9.55
CA ARG A 161 -17.17 -7.84 10.02
C ARG A 161 -18.29 -8.10 9.02
N ALA A 162 -18.92 -7.05 8.49
CA ALA A 162 -19.97 -7.18 7.48
C ALA A 162 -19.47 -7.83 6.18
N LEU A 163 -18.26 -7.46 5.70
CA LEU A 163 -17.64 -8.06 4.52
C LEU A 163 -17.30 -9.53 4.71
N GLN A 164 -16.75 -9.91 5.87
CA GLN A 164 -16.48 -11.31 6.21
C GLN A 164 -17.76 -12.12 6.24
N LEU A 165 -18.83 -11.60 6.86
CA LEU A 165 -20.12 -12.26 6.90
C LEU A 165 -20.70 -12.47 5.50
N ARG A 166 -20.65 -11.45 4.63
CA ARG A 166 -21.09 -11.57 3.22
C ARG A 166 -20.31 -12.64 2.47
N LYS A 167 -18.99 -12.74 2.67
CA LYS A 167 -18.14 -13.79 2.06
C LYS A 167 -18.55 -15.19 2.54
N VAL A 168 -18.82 -15.36 3.84
CA VAL A 168 -19.28 -16.63 4.40
C VAL A 168 -20.65 -17.01 3.83
N LEU A 169 -21.60 -16.09 3.84
CA LEU A 169 -22.94 -16.33 3.28
C LEU A 169 -22.88 -16.62 1.78
N GLY A 170 -22.06 -15.92 1.01
CA GLY A 170 -21.84 -16.19 -0.40
C GLY A 170 -21.29 -17.58 -0.67
N ARG A 171 -20.34 -18.07 0.16
CA ARG A 171 -19.81 -19.44 0.08
C ARG A 171 -20.85 -20.50 0.41
N LEU A 172 -21.73 -20.24 1.38
CA LEU A 172 -22.82 -21.16 1.72
C LEU A 172 -23.89 -21.23 0.63
N ALA A 173 -24.09 -20.13 -0.10
CA ALA A 173 -25.04 -20.05 -1.23
C ALA A 173 -24.51 -20.74 -2.51
N THR A 174 -23.20 -20.90 -2.66
CA THR A 174 -22.59 -21.61 -3.79
C THR A 174 -22.39 -23.09 -3.44
N LYS A 175 -22.91 -23.99 -4.27
CA LYS A 175 -22.75 -25.45 -4.10
C LYS A 175 -21.31 -25.95 -4.25
N ASN A 176 -20.33 -25.07 -4.46
CA ASN A 176 -18.92 -25.43 -4.60
C ASN A 176 -18.05 -24.64 -3.60
N PRO A 177 -17.76 -25.23 -2.42
CA PRO A 177 -16.98 -24.57 -1.37
C PRO A 177 -15.49 -24.35 -1.73
N LEU A 178 -14.99 -24.90 -2.84
CA LEU A 178 -13.59 -24.81 -3.27
C LEU A 178 -13.34 -23.79 -4.37
N ALA A 179 -14.37 -23.13 -4.88
CA ALA A 179 -14.19 -22.03 -5.83
C ALA A 179 -13.68 -20.78 -5.11
N MET A 180 -12.42 -20.78 -4.73
CA MET A 180 -11.68 -19.55 -4.42
C MET A 180 -11.19 -18.95 -5.72
N PRO A 181 -11.54 -17.71 -6.05
CA PRO A 181 -10.79 -16.99 -7.08
C PRO A 181 -9.36 -16.82 -6.57
N LEU A 182 -8.38 -17.27 -7.36
CA LEU A 182 -6.94 -17.12 -7.10
C LEU A 182 -6.47 -15.64 -7.06
N SER A 183 -7.39 -14.69 -7.19
CA SER A 183 -7.11 -13.24 -7.11
C SER A 183 -6.99 -12.69 -5.70
N PHE A 184 -6.94 -13.54 -4.67
CA PHE A 184 -6.83 -13.14 -3.26
C PHE A 184 -5.69 -13.82 -2.48
N LEU A 185 -4.69 -14.36 -3.20
CA LEU A 185 -3.41 -14.76 -2.62
C LEU A 185 -2.30 -13.85 -3.14
#